data_4ea78c16e0256636fb48bd474409dc08
#
_entry.id   4ea78c16e0256636fb48bd474409dc08
#
_cell.length_a   1.000
_cell.length_b   1.000
_cell.length_c   1.000
_cell.angle_alpha   90.00
_cell.angle_beta   90.00
_cell.angle_gamma   90.00
#
_symmetry.space_group_name_H-M   'P 1'
#
loop_
_entity.id
_entity.type
_entity.pdbx_description
1 polymer ?
#
loop_
_entity_poly.entity_id
_entity_poly.type
_entity_poly.pdbx_seq_one_letter_code
_entity_poly.pdbx_strand_id
1 'polypeptide(L)'
;MQAKNMKKGKSGALGKRDWVIAARKLLVRRGIAGVRVEPLAKAMGVTTGSFYWHFSGRQELYDALLQDWHDTNTAPLYEAVKAAGSDPRRQYLAFFGVWVLERNFDPGYDQAIRDWARISKKVADDLREIDGRRIQLLTRVFENFGYSGLPAEMRARVTYYHQVGYYAMHVKEPRERRLELAPYYAEILTGHPWMHALHSVDGIRAGMLGDVSFEDNWTGLEEVTSARPFSESVRSGSRPT
;
A
#
# COMPACT_ATOMS: atom_id res chain seq x y z
N MET A 1 26.01 -47.20 22.82
CA MET A 1 24.56 -47.00 22.73
C MET A 1 24.20 -45.73 23.48
N GLN A 2 24.07 -44.60 22.79
CA GLN A 2 23.53 -43.38 23.39
C GLN A 2 22.45 -42.83 22.43
N ALA A 3 21.21 -42.87 22.90
CA ALA A 3 20.04 -42.41 22.17
C ALA A 3 20.04 -40.89 22.08
N LYS A 4 20.01 -40.38 20.87
CA LYS A 4 19.86 -38.98 20.52
C LYS A 4 18.47 -38.51 20.90
N ASN A 5 18.38 -37.75 21.98
CA ASN A 5 17.16 -37.08 22.45
C ASN A 5 16.89 -35.87 21.52
N MET A 6 16.08 -36.06 20.49
CA MET A 6 15.55 -34.94 19.67
C MET A 6 14.53 -34.18 20.53
N LYS A 7 14.89 -32.97 20.96
CA LYS A 7 13.97 -32.00 21.56
C LYS A 7 12.83 -31.70 20.60
N LYS A 8 11.65 -32.24 20.90
CA LYS A 8 10.37 -31.84 20.35
C LYS A 8 10.12 -30.38 20.73
N GLY A 9 10.28 -29.45 19.78
CA GLY A 9 9.93 -28.04 19.97
C GLY A 9 8.49 -27.93 20.42
N LYS A 10 8.18 -27.02 21.34
CA LYS A 10 6.85 -26.69 21.84
C LYS A 10 5.95 -26.33 20.63
N SER A 11 5.12 -27.26 20.20
CA SER A 11 3.99 -27.02 19.32
C SER A 11 2.95 -26.27 20.15
N GLY A 12 2.98 -24.94 20.12
CA GLY A 12 1.81 -24.16 20.50
C GLY A 12 0.66 -24.56 19.57
N ALA A 13 -0.54 -24.76 20.09
CA ALA A 13 -1.71 -25.09 19.28
C ALA A 13 -1.87 -24.01 18.17
N LEU A 14 -1.93 -24.45 16.89
CA LEU A 14 -2.13 -23.57 15.75
C LEU A 14 -3.48 -22.86 15.89
N GLY A 15 -3.45 -21.52 15.80
CA GLY A 15 -4.63 -20.70 15.89
C GLY A 15 -5.17 -20.27 14.51
N LYS A 16 -6.32 -19.62 14.49
CA LYS A 16 -6.96 -19.07 13.27
C LYS A 16 -5.99 -18.19 12.44
N ARG A 17 -5.17 -17.38 13.13
CA ARG A 17 -4.17 -16.51 12.51
C ARG A 17 -3.09 -17.27 11.72
N ASP A 18 -2.66 -18.44 12.22
CA ASP A 18 -1.64 -19.24 11.53
C ASP A 18 -2.14 -19.76 10.19
N TRP A 19 -3.44 -20.12 10.12
CA TRP A 19 -4.10 -20.50 8.87
C TRP A 19 -4.16 -19.34 7.89
N VAL A 20 -4.48 -18.14 8.33
CA VAL A 20 -4.50 -16.92 7.48
C VAL A 20 -3.10 -16.65 6.94
N ILE A 21 -2.06 -16.69 7.77
CA ILE A 21 -0.67 -16.50 7.34
C ILE A 21 -0.24 -17.56 6.31
N ALA A 22 -0.60 -18.82 6.53
CA ALA A 22 -0.31 -19.90 5.58
C ALA A 22 -1.07 -19.71 4.26
N ALA A 23 -2.35 -19.31 4.33
CA ALA A 23 -3.19 -19.03 3.18
C ALA A 23 -2.67 -17.84 2.36
N ARG A 24 -2.23 -16.75 3.00
CA ARG A 24 -1.55 -15.61 2.37
C ARG A 24 -0.33 -16.05 1.57
N LYS A 25 0.55 -16.88 2.15
CA LYS A 25 1.72 -17.42 1.44
C LYS A 25 1.34 -18.25 0.20
N LEU A 26 0.25 -19.02 0.27
CA LEU A 26 -0.25 -19.76 -0.89
C LEU A 26 -0.89 -18.84 -1.93
N LEU A 27 -1.66 -17.85 -1.49
CA LEU A 27 -2.27 -16.85 -2.37
C LEU A 27 -1.20 -16.12 -3.19
N VAL A 28 -0.16 -15.62 -2.54
CA VAL A 28 0.95 -14.92 -3.21
C VAL A 28 1.69 -15.84 -4.19
N ARG A 29 1.89 -17.11 -3.85
CA ARG A 29 2.67 -18.04 -4.68
C ARG A 29 1.89 -18.69 -5.80
N ARG A 30 0.59 -18.93 -5.63
CA ARG A 30 -0.23 -19.81 -6.49
C ARG A 30 -1.58 -19.20 -6.89
N GLY A 31 -1.84 -17.96 -6.52
CA GLY A 31 -3.15 -17.34 -6.69
C GLY A 31 -4.23 -18.01 -5.84
N ILE A 32 -5.45 -17.48 -5.94
CA ILE A 32 -6.59 -17.95 -5.13
C ILE A 32 -6.98 -19.41 -5.40
N ALA A 33 -6.77 -19.91 -6.61
CA ALA A 33 -7.00 -21.30 -6.96
C ALA A 33 -6.12 -22.28 -6.16
N GLY A 34 -4.95 -21.81 -5.68
CA GLY A 34 -4.04 -22.57 -4.83
C GLY A 34 -4.45 -22.60 -3.35
N VAL A 35 -5.32 -21.69 -2.92
CA VAL A 35 -5.77 -21.60 -1.52
C VAL A 35 -6.92 -22.59 -1.28
N ARG A 36 -6.54 -23.84 -0.95
CA ARG A 36 -7.47 -24.94 -0.65
C ARG A 36 -7.09 -25.59 0.68
N VAL A 37 -8.06 -26.19 1.37
CA VAL A 37 -7.88 -26.74 2.73
C VAL A 37 -6.79 -27.80 2.79
N GLU A 38 -6.78 -28.76 1.85
CA GLU A 38 -5.80 -29.86 1.84
C GLU A 38 -4.36 -29.36 1.61
N PRO A 39 -4.06 -28.51 0.58
CA PRO A 39 -2.72 -27.92 0.44
C PRO A 39 -2.27 -27.10 1.65
N LEU A 40 -3.20 -26.39 2.30
CA LEU A 40 -2.93 -25.63 3.53
C LEU A 40 -2.58 -26.55 4.68
N ALA A 41 -3.44 -27.53 4.98
CA ALA A 41 -3.22 -28.49 6.04
C ALA A 41 -1.87 -29.23 5.86
N LYS A 42 -1.60 -29.66 4.62
CA LYS A 42 -0.30 -30.28 4.27
C LYS A 42 0.89 -29.35 4.51
N ALA A 43 0.78 -28.08 4.11
CA ALA A 43 1.84 -27.10 4.30
C ALA A 43 2.11 -26.78 5.78
N MET A 44 1.06 -26.89 6.61
CA MET A 44 1.13 -26.65 8.05
C MET A 44 1.46 -27.92 8.87
N GLY A 45 1.52 -29.09 8.23
CA GLY A 45 1.79 -30.37 8.89
C GLY A 45 0.66 -30.86 9.81
N VAL A 46 -0.58 -30.49 9.48
CA VAL A 46 -1.81 -30.86 10.25
C VAL A 46 -2.84 -31.57 9.39
N THR A 47 -3.88 -32.10 10.02
CA THR A 47 -5.01 -32.71 9.30
C THR A 47 -5.99 -31.65 8.79
N THR A 48 -6.75 -31.97 7.73
CA THR A 48 -7.82 -31.12 7.24
C THR A 48 -8.93 -30.89 8.28
N GLY A 49 -9.15 -31.83 9.19
CA GLY A 49 -10.07 -31.67 10.31
C GLY A 49 -9.70 -30.51 11.23
N SER A 50 -8.39 -30.23 11.41
CA SER A 50 -7.92 -29.09 12.19
C SER A 50 -8.37 -27.74 11.64
N PHE A 51 -8.59 -27.62 10.32
CA PHE A 51 -9.13 -26.42 9.69
C PHE A 51 -10.54 -26.09 10.18
N TYR A 52 -11.39 -27.09 10.28
CA TYR A 52 -12.82 -26.91 10.63
C TYR A 52 -13.04 -26.59 12.13
N TRP A 53 -11.99 -26.66 12.96
CA TRP A 53 -12.03 -26.10 14.31
C TRP A 53 -11.94 -24.55 14.30
N HIS A 54 -11.41 -23.94 13.24
CA HIS A 54 -11.16 -22.52 13.13
C HIS A 54 -12.05 -21.80 12.13
N PHE A 55 -12.53 -22.49 11.11
CA PHE A 55 -13.32 -21.95 10.01
C PHE A 55 -14.51 -22.85 9.69
N SER A 56 -15.67 -22.26 9.51
CA SER A 56 -16.88 -22.97 9.06
C SER A 56 -16.76 -23.49 7.60
N GLY A 57 -15.85 -22.87 6.83
CA GLY A 57 -15.60 -23.24 5.45
C GLY A 57 -14.59 -22.32 4.77
N ARG A 58 -14.32 -22.62 3.51
CA ARG A 58 -13.34 -21.88 2.71
C ARG A 58 -13.67 -20.41 2.55
N GLN A 59 -14.95 -20.05 2.51
CA GLN A 59 -15.38 -18.66 2.36
C GLN A 59 -14.96 -17.82 3.56
N GLU A 60 -15.09 -18.32 4.79
CA GLU A 60 -14.66 -17.64 5.99
C GLU A 60 -13.14 -17.39 6.00
N LEU A 61 -12.34 -18.35 5.49
CA LEU A 61 -10.91 -18.14 5.29
C LEU A 61 -10.63 -17.03 4.27
N TYR A 62 -11.40 -16.95 3.19
CA TYR A 62 -11.25 -15.91 2.17
C TYR A 62 -11.61 -14.54 2.72
N ASP A 63 -12.66 -14.43 3.52
CA ASP A 63 -13.05 -13.20 4.20
C ASP A 63 -11.95 -12.78 5.20
N ALA A 64 -11.37 -13.74 5.92
CA ALA A 64 -10.25 -13.49 6.82
C ALA A 64 -8.97 -13.06 6.09
N LEU A 65 -8.71 -13.55 4.87
CA LEU A 65 -7.61 -13.07 4.03
C LEU A 65 -7.81 -11.62 3.59
N LEU A 66 -9.02 -11.25 3.17
CA LEU A 66 -9.32 -9.85 2.80
C LEU A 66 -9.15 -8.91 3.99
N GLN A 67 -9.61 -9.33 5.18
CA GLN A 67 -9.41 -8.55 6.40
C GLN A 67 -7.92 -8.43 6.75
N ASP A 68 -7.15 -9.53 6.70
CA ASP A 68 -5.70 -9.50 6.94
C ASP A 68 -4.97 -8.57 5.95
N TRP A 69 -5.36 -8.60 4.66
CA TRP A 69 -4.83 -7.68 3.66
C TRP A 69 -5.16 -6.21 3.99
N HIS A 70 -6.38 -5.92 4.41
CA HIS A 70 -6.75 -4.58 4.86
C HIS A 70 -5.86 -4.13 6.03
N ASP A 71 -5.71 -4.98 7.05
CA ASP A 71 -4.99 -4.66 8.27
C ASP A 71 -3.47 -4.52 8.04
N THR A 72 -2.92 -5.30 7.10
CA THR A 72 -1.45 -5.32 6.85
C THR A 72 -1.00 -4.46 5.68
N ASN A 73 -1.90 -4.11 4.74
CA ASN A 73 -1.53 -3.37 3.54
C ASN A 73 -2.23 -2.01 3.40
N THR A 74 -3.26 -1.74 4.19
CA THR A 74 -3.98 -0.46 4.13
C THR A 74 -3.88 0.32 5.43
N ALA A 75 -4.17 -0.29 6.57
CA ALA A 75 -4.08 0.38 7.87
C ALA A 75 -2.71 1.04 8.12
N PRO A 76 -1.56 0.42 7.76
CA PRO A 76 -0.26 1.04 7.95
C PRO A 76 -0.07 2.38 7.23
N LEU A 77 -0.72 2.60 6.08
CA LEU A 77 -0.67 3.88 5.38
C LEU A 77 -1.34 4.99 6.18
N TYR A 78 -2.51 4.70 6.76
CA TYR A 78 -3.25 5.64 7.60
C TYR A 78 -2.51 5.95 8.90
N GLU A 79 -1.96 4.92 9.55
CA GLU A 79 -1.19 5.05 10.78
C GLU A 79 0.06 5.90 10.57
N ALA A 80 0.80 5.66 9.47
CA ALA A 80 2.00 6.40 9.13
C ALA A 80 1.69 7.89 8.89
N VAL A 81 0.67 8.21 8.07
CA VAL A 81 0.27 9.59 7.80
C VAL A 81 -0.22 10.30 9.06
N LYS A 82 -1.01 9.61 9.89
CA LYS A 82 -1.50 10.15 11.17
C LYS A 82 -0.34 10.44 12.14
N ALA A 83 0.62 9.55 12.26
CA ALA A 83 1.79 9.72 13.12
C ALA A 83 2.71 10.86 12.66
N ALA A 84 2.71 11.18 11.37
CA ALA A 84 3.52 12.25 10.79
C ALA A 84 3.06 13.69 11.19
N GLY A 85 1.90 13.82 11.84
CA GLY A 85 1.35 15.13 12.24
C GLY A 85 0.75 15.91 11.07
N SER A 86 0.85 17.26 11.10
CA SER A 86 0.22 18.15 10.11
C SER A 86 1.14 18.59 8.97
N ASP A 87 2.45 18.42 9.09
CA ASP A 87 3.41 18.81 8.04
C ASP A 87 3.24 17.91 6.80
N PRO A 88 2.86 18.46 5.63
CA PRO A 88 2.60 17.69 4.43
C PRO A 88 3.85 16.94 3.92
N ARG A 89 5.04 17.45 4.16
CA ARG A 89 6.31 16.82 3.78
C ARG A 89 6.54 15.55 4.57
N ARG A 90 6.26 15.58 5.89
CA ARG A 90 6.31 14.41 6.77
C ARG A 90 5.24 13.39 6.40
N GLN A 91 4.03 13.85 6.13
CA GLN A 91 2.92 12.97 5.69
C GLN A 91 3.24 12.25 4.38
N TYR A 92 3.82 12.98 3.41
CA TYR A 92 4.25 12.43 2.13
C TYR A 92 5.34 11.37 2.33
N LEU A 93 6.40 11.71 3.09
CA LEU A 93 7.49 10.77 3.39
C LEU A 93 6.99 9.52 4.13
N ALA A 94 6.11 9.69 5.12
CA ALA A 94 5.56 8.58 5.89
C ALA A 94 4.71 7.64 5.00
N PHE A 95 3.87 8.20 4.12
CA PHE A 95 3.08 7.42 3.18
C PHE A 95 3.97 6.62 2.22
N PHE A 96 4.94 7.29 1.59
CA PHE A 96 5.88 6.64 0.67
C PHE A 96 6.82 5.68 1.37
N GLY A 97 7.19 5.96 2.63
CA GLY A 97 8.02 5.08 3.43
C GLY A 97 7.41 3.70 3.63
N VAL A 98 6.08 3.61 3.78
CA VAL A 98 5.38 2.31 3.82
C VAL A 98 5.60 1.52 2.53
N TRP A 99 5.53 2.16 1.37
CA TRP A 99 5.69 1.50 0.07
C TRP A 99 7.16 1.22 -0.29
N VAL A 100 8.02 2.24 -0.18
CA VAL A 100 9.42 2.13 -0.64
C VAL A 100 10.25 1.23 0.27
N LEU A 101 10.02 1.33 1.58
CA LEU A 101 10.71 0.50 2.57
C LEU A 101 10.01 -0.83 2.85
N GLU A 102 8.81 -1.04 2.27
CA GLU A 102 7.98 -2.25 2.46
C GLU A 102 7.74 -2.56 3.94
N ARG A 103 7.55 -1.50 4.75
CA ARG A 103 7.28 -1.64 6.18
C ARG A 103 5.80 -1.88 6.42
N ASN A 104 5.49 -3.05 6.98
CA ASN A 104 4.10 -3.44 7.19
C ASN A 104 3.26 -3.29 5.91
N PHE A 105 3.86 -3.60 4.77
CA PHE A 105 3.24 -3.63 3.45
C PHE A 105 3.91 -4.72 2.62
N ASP A 106 3.10 -5.58 2.03
CA ASP A 106 3.57 -6.67 1.17
C ASP A 106 3.03 -6.42 -0.25
N PRO A 107 3.88 -5.94 -1.19
CA PRO A 107 3.45 -5.69 -2.56
C PRO A 107 2.99 -6.95 -3.29
N GLY A 108 3.56 -8.12 -2.95
CA GLY A 108 3.14 -9.41 -3.51
C GLY A 108 1.72 -9.77 -3.06
N TYR A 109 1.35 -9.46 -1.82
CA TYR A 109 0.00 -9.68 -1.32
C TYR A 109 -1.00 -8.73 -1.99
N ASP A 110 -0.65 -7.44 -2.11
CA ASP A 110 -1.51 -6.46 -2.81
C ASP A 110 -1.76 -6.90 -4.27
N GLN A 111 -0.72 -7.34 -4.99
CA GLN A 111 -0.85 -7.85 -6.35
C GLN A 111 -1.71 -9.13 -6.42
N ALA A 112 -1.54 -10.06 -5.49
CA ALA A 112 -2.32 -11.29 -5.46
C ALA A 112 -3.83 -11.04 -5.21
N ILE A 113 -4.17 -10.01 -4.41
CA ILE A 113 -5.56 -9.55 -4.24
C ILE A 113 -6.08 -8.93 -5.54
N ARG A 114 -5.28 -8.12 -6.25
CA ARG A 114 -5.66 -7.55 -7.56
C ARG A 114 -5.92 -8.63 -8.61
N ASP A 115 -5.11 -9.68 -8.63
CA ASP A 115 -5.32 -10.82 -9.52
C ASP A 115 -6.58 -11.60 -9.14
N TRP A 116 -6.86 -11.78 -7.84
CA TRP A 116 -8.09 -12.40 -7.38
C TRP A 116 -9.33 -11.57 -7.73
N ALA A 117 -9.25 -10.24 -7.66
CA ALA A 117 -10.33 -9.34 -8.05
C ALA A 117 -10.77 -9.49 -9.52
N ARG A 118 -9.89 -9.95 -10.42
CA ARG A 118 -10.22 -10.20 -11.83
C ARG A 118 -11.26 -11.29 -12.02
N ILE A 119 -11.38 -12.22 -11.08
CA ILE A 119 -12.26 -13.41 -11.15
C ILE A 119 -13.32 -13.45 -10.05
N SER A 120 -13.37 -12.46 -9.17
CA SER A 120 -14.34 -12.36 -8.07
C SER A 120 -14.91 -10.96 -7.98
N LYS A 121 -16.22 -10.84 -8.28
CA LYS A 121 -16.93 -9.55 -8.18
C LYS A 121 -16.83 -8.96 -6.77
N LYS A 122 -17.03 -9.77 -5.73
CA LYS A 122 -16.91 -9.32 -4.33
C LYS A 122 -15.55 -8.70 -4.07
N VAL A 123 -14.47 -9.40 -4.41
CA VAL A 123 -13.11 -8.91 -4.19
C VAL A 123 -12.81 -7.67 -5.03
N ALA A 124 -13.36 -7.58 -6.25
CA ALA A 124 -13.24 -6.38 -7.08
C ALA A 124 -13.95 -5.17 -6.46
N ASP A 125 -15.10 -5.39 -5.83
CA ASP A 125 -15.84 -4.33 -5.13
C ASP A 125 -15.05 -3.86 -3.89
N ASP A 126 -14.57 -4.79 -3.06
CA ASP A 126 -13.74 -4.50 -1.88
C ASP A 126 -12.44 -3.78 -2.28
N LEU A 127 -11.76 -4.23 -3.35
CA LEU A 127 -10.55 -3.61 -3.86
C LEU A 127 -10.78 -2.16 -4.32
N ARG A 128 -11.88 -1.91 -5.05
CA ARG A 128 -12.23 -0.55 -5.49
C ARG A 128 -12.48 0.39 -4.31
N GLU A 129 -13.15 -0.09 -3.28
CA GLU A 129 -13.37 0.68 -2.06
C GLU A 129 -12.04 1.04 -1.37
N ILE A 130 -11.15 0.07 -1.21
CA ILE A 130 -9.83 0.27 -0.59
C ILE A 130 -8.95 1.20 -1.43
N ASP A 131 -8.91 1.01 -2.76
CA ASP A 131 -8.17 1.91 -3.66
C ASP A 131 -8.71 3.35 -3.56
N GLY A 132 -10.03 3.52 -3.52
CA GLY A 132 -10.66 4.81 -3.32
C GLY A 132 -10.27 5.47 -1.99
N ARG A 133 -10.27 4.72 -0.90
CA ARG A 133 -9.85 5.20 0.43
C ARG A 133 -8.37 5.61 0.44
N ARG A 134 -7.47 4.85 -0.19
CA ARG A 134 -6.03 5.18 -0.28
C ARG A 134 -5.81 6.45 -1.11
N ILE A 135 -6.55 6.62 -2.22
CA ILE A 135 -6.53 7.84 -3.03
C ILE A 135 -7.03 9.03 -2.20
N GLN A 136 -8.11 8.89 -1.44
CA GLN A 136 -8.61 9.95 -0.57
C GLN A 136 -7.60 10.35 0.51
N LEU A 137 -6.86 9.38 1.08
CA LEU A 137 -5.79 9.68 2.04
C LEU A 137 -4.69 10.52 1.38
N LEU A 138 -4.24 10.14 0.18
CA LEU A 138 -3.27 10.92 -0.60
C LEU A 138 -3.81 12.30 -0.99
N THR A 139 -5.10 12.41 -1.36
CA THR A 139 -5.73 13.70 -1.66
C THR A 139 -5.59 14.66 -0.49
N ARG A 140 -5.85 14.21 0.75
CA ARG A 140 -5.66 15.02 1.95
C ARG A 140 -4.20 15.43 2.17
N VAL A 141 -3.24 14.55 1.87
CA VAL A 141 -1.82 14.92 1.92
C VAL A 141 -1.53 16.05 0.94
N PHE A 142 -2.05 15.98 -0.29
CA PHE A 142 -1.88 17.08 -1.27
C PHE A 142 -2.67 18.34 -0.90
N GLU A 143 -3.83 18.21 -0.24
CA GLU A 143 -4.54 19.38 0.32
C GLU A 143 -3.71 20.07 1.39
N ASN A 144 -3.00 19.34 2.22
CA ASN A 144 -2.08 19.90 3.21
C ASN A 144 -0.84 20.56 2.57
N PHE A 145 -0.46 20.17 1.35
CA PHE A 145 0.51 20.94 0.54
C PHE A 145 -0.06 22.25 0.00
N GLY A 146 -1.39 22.49 0.12
CA GLY A 146 -2.09 23.70 -0.33
C GLY A 146 -2.83 23.56 -1.66
N TYR A 147 -2.84 22.37 -2.26
CA TYR A 147 -3.72 22.09 -3.41
C TYR A 147 -5.18 21.94 -2.95
N SER A 148 -6.14 22.21 -3.82
CA SER A 148 -7.55 22.01 -3.49
C SER A 148 -8.33 21.45 -4.69
N GLY A 149 -9.40 20.70 -4.42
CA GLY A 149 -10.28 20.16 -5.44
C GLY A 149 -9.58 19.23 -6.45
N LEU A 150 -9.85 19.41 -7.73
CA LEU A 150 -9.30 18.55 -8.79
C LEU A 150 -7.76 18.51 -8.84
N PRO A 151 -6.99 19.58 -8.65
CA PRO A 151 -5.54 19.54 -8.57
C PRO A 151 -5.00 18.59 -7.46
N ALA A 152 -5.59 18.57 -6.28
CA ALA A 152 -5.21 17.65 -5.20
C ALA A 152 -5.57 16.20 -5.56
N GLU A 153 -6.79 15.97 -6.05
CA GLU A 153 -7.26 14.65 -6.45
C GLU A 153 -6.42 14.06 -7.60
N MET A 154 -6.10 14.85 -8.62
CA MET A 154 -5.31 14.38 -9.76
C MET A 154 -3.89 13.99 -9.35
N ARG A 155 -3.23 14.76 -8.47
CA ARG A 155 -1.92 14.40 -7.92
C ARG A 155 -1.98 13.09 -7.14
N ALA A 156 -3.01 12.93 -6.31
CA ALA A 156 -3.24 11.70 -5.56
C ALA A 156 -3.44 10.48 -6.48
N ARG A 157 -4.24 10.61 -7.52
CA ARG A 157 -4.49 9.55 -8.51
C ARG A 157 -3.22 9.19 -9.28
N VAL A 158 -2.48 10.18 -9.79
CA VAL A 158 -1.22 9.94 -10.52
C VAL A 158 -0.23 9.21 -9.62
N THR A 159 -0.07 9.67 -8.39
CA THR A 159 0.79 9.04 -7.38
C THR A 159 0.39 7.58 -7.13
N TYR A 160 -0.89 7.35 -6.90
CA TYR A 160 -1.40 6.02 -6.60
C TYR A 160 -1.27 5.06 -7.78
N TYR A 161 -1.68 5.49 -8.98
CA TYR A 161 -1.63 4.66 -10.18
C TYR A 161 -0.20 4.39 -10.63
N HIS A 162 0.71 5.35 -10.46
CA HIS A 162 2.14 5.13 -10.67
C HIS A 162 2.66 3.99 -9.79
N GLN A 163 2.37 4.02 -8.49
CA GLN A 163 2.82 2.98 -7.56
C GLN A 163 2.21 1.60 -7.86
N VAL A 164 0.91 1.55 -8.17
CA VAL A 164 0.24 0.30 -8.58
C VAL A 164 0.86 -0.22 -9.87
N GLY A 165 1.09 0.66 -10.86
CA GLY A 165 1.74 0.31 -12.12
C GLY A 165 3.17 -0.19 -11.92
N TYR A 166 3.93 0.44 -11.04
CA TYR A 166 5.30 0.03 -10.69
C TYR A 166 5.37 -1.43 -10.24
N TYR A 167 4.45 -1.84 -9.36
CA TYR A 167 4.37 -3.23 -8.92
C TYR A 167 3.81 -4.17 -9.99
N ALA A 168 2.76 -3.76 -10.71
CA ALA A 168 2.14 -4.56 -11.76
C ALA A 168 3.08 -4.84 -12.95
N MET A 169 3.98 -3.91 -13.24
CA MET A 169 5.00 -4.06 -14.27
C MET A 169 6.21 -4.89 -13.79
N HIS A 170 6.23 -5.31 -12.53
CA HIS A 170 7.35 -6.03 -11.92
C HIS A 170 8.70 -5.31 -12.11
N VAL A 171 8.71 -3.99 -11.97
CA VAL A 171 9.94 -3.19 -12.11
C VAL A 171 10.97 -3.67 -11.09
N LYS A 172 12.09 -4.20 -11.59
CA LYS A 172 13.20 -4.69 -10.77
C LYS A 172 14.21 -3.57 -10.57
N GLU A 173 14.03 -2.83 -9.52
CA GLU A 173 14.89 -1.71 -9.16
C GLU A 173 15.36 -1.88 -7.71
N PRO A 174 16.68 -1.75 -7.43
CA PRO A 174 17.20 -1.78 -6.07
C PRO A 174 16.53 -0.70 -5.20
N ARG A 175 16.33 -0.99 -3.91
CA ARG A 175 15.72 -0.04 -2.98
C ARG A 175 16.49 1.29 -2.90
N GLU A 176 17.81 1.22 -2.94
CA GLU A 176 18.69 2.40 -2.97
C GLU A 176 18.37 3.29 -4.17
N ARG A 177 18.18 2.70 -5.36
CA ARG A 177 17.82 3.44 -6.56
C ARG A 177 16.45 4.10 -6.44
N ARG A 178 15.48 3.44 -5.84
CA ARG A 178 14.16 4.03 -5.55
C ARG A 178 14.28 5.24 -4.61
N LEU A 179 15.16 5.16 -3.62
CA LEU A 179 15.43 6.28 -2.70
C LEU A 179 16.16 7.43 -3.41
N GLU A 180 17.13 7.14 -4.27
CA GLU A 180 17.79 8.17 -5.09
C GLU A 180 16.83 8.91 -6.01
N LEU A 181 15.83 8.22 -6.56
CA LEU A 181 14.82 8.81 -7.44
C LEU A 181 13.68 9.51 -6.69
N ALA A 182 13.50 9.24 -5.39
CA ALA A 182 12.39 9.78 -4.61
C ALA A 182 12.27 11.32 -4.64
N PRO A 183 13.36 12.12 -4.56
CA PRO A 183 13.27 13.60 -4.65
C PRO A 183 12.69 14.06 -6.00
N TYR A 184 13.06 13.43 -7.09
CA TYR A 184 12.56 13.77 -8.43
C TYR A 184 11.09 13.44 -8.59
N TYR A 185 10.65 12.27 -8.07
CA TYR A 185 9.22 11.94 -8.02
C TYR A 185 8.45 12.91 -7.13
N ALA A 186 8.99 13.26 -5.97
CA ALA A 186 8.36 14.23 -5.08
C ALA A 186 8.22 15.60 -5.74
N GLU A 187 9.24 16.09 -6.41
CA GLU A 187 9.20 17.36 -7.14
C GLU A 187 8.13 17.35 -8.24
N ILE A 188 8.11 16.32 -9.08
CA ILE A 188 7.09 16.17 -10.15
C ILE A 188 5.67 16.12 -9.56
N LEU A 189 5.47 15.36 -8.48
CA LEU A 189 4.14 15.12 -7.92
C LEU A 189 3.67 16.26 -7.02
N THR A 190 4.57 16.89 -6.25
CA THR A 190 4.24 18.01 -5.35
C THR A 190 4.44 19.38 -6.00
N GLY A 191 5.12 19.46 -7.15
CA GLY A 191 5.45 20.71 -7.79
C GLY A 191 6.52 21.53 -7.03
N HIS A 192 7.22 20.91 -6.07
CA HIS A 192 8.19 21.59 -5.23
C HIS A 192 9.41 20.71 -4.90
N PRO A 193 10.65 21.22 -4.99
CA PRO A 193 11.89 20.45 -4.83
C PRO A 193 12.29 20.21 -3.36
N TRP A 194 11.38 20.31 -2.41
CA TRP A 194 11.64 20.27 -0.96
C TRP A 194 12.40 19.03 -0.49
N MET A 195 12.23 17.89 -1.16
CA MET A 195 12.88 16.63 -0.75
C MET A 195 14.39 16.62 -1.10
N HIS A 196 14.83 17.44 -2.06
CA HIS A 196 16.26 17.56 -2.36
C HIS A 196 17.08 18.10 -1.17
N ALA A 197 16.44 18.82 -0.23
CA ALA A 197 17.06 19.26 1.01
C ALA A 197 17.47 18.12 1.96
N LEU A 198 17.03 16.89 1.72
CA LEU A 198 17.47 15.72 2.49
C LEU A 198 18.84 15.19 2.06
N HIS A 199 19.40 15.70 0.94
CA HIS A 199 20.77 15.58 0.43
C HIS A 199 21.34 14.18 0.20
N SER A 200 20.75 13.10 0.74
CA SER A 200 21.29 11.74 0.63
C SER A 200 20.21 10.67 0.73
N VAL A 201 20.53 9.47 0.26
CA VAL A 201 19.68 8.27 0.41
C VAL A 201 19.37 8.00 1.89
N ASP A 202 20.36 8.19 2.77
CA ASP A 202 20.16 7.99 4.21
C ASP A 202 19.27 9.07 4.82
N GLY A 203 19.41 10.33 4.39
CA GLY A 203 18.51 11.41 4.79
C GLY A 203 17.06 11.17 4.35
N ILE A 204 16.86 10.70 3.12
CA ILE A 204 15.53 10.35 2.61
C ILE A 204 14.94 9.16 3.38
N ARG A 205 15.77 8.13 3.64
CA ARG A 205 15.36 6.98 4.46
C ARG A 205 14.98 7.41 5.88
N ALA A 206 15.79 8.26 6.53
CA ALA A 206 15.50 8.82 7.84
C ALA A 206 14.19 9.61 7.84
N GLY A 207 13.95 10.43 6.82
CA GLY A 207 12.68 11.14 6.64
C GLY A 207 11.47 10.21 6.51
N MET A 208 11.59 9.13 5.74
CA MET A 208 10.55 8.10 5.61
C MET A 208 10.31 7.32 6.91
N LEU A 209 11.30 7.28 7.81
CA LEU A 209 11.19 6.68 9.13
C LEU A 209 10.65 7.64 10.21
N GLY A 210 10.52 8.92 9.89
CA GLY A 210 10.06 9.94 10.81
C GLY A 210 11.19 10.62 11.61
N ASP A 211 12.46 10.34 11.27
CA ASP A 211 13.64 10.79 12.02
C ASP A 211 14.20 12.13 11.51
N VAL A 212 13.43 12.88 10.70
CA VAL A 212 13.84 14.18 10.16
C VAL A 212 12.93 15.29 10.68
N SER A 213 13.52 16.39 11.14
CA SER A 213 12.83 17.63 11.42
C SER A 213 12.91 18.56 10.22
N PHE A 214 11.79 19.12 9.83
CA PHE A 214 11.72 20.23 8.89
C PHE A 214 11.52 21.53 9.70
N GLU A 215 12.12 22.63 9.24
CA GLU A 215 11.83 23.95 9.83
C GLU A 215 10.35 24.29 9.67
N ASP A 216 9.74 24.91 10.68
CA ASP A 216 8.29 25.14 10.77
C ASP A 216 7.74 26.19 9.77
N ASN A 217 8.61 26.79 8.95
CA ASN A 217 8.29 27.84 8.01
C ASN A 217 7.95 27.35 6.59
N TRP A 218 7.21 26.23 6.47
CA TRP A 218 6.71 25.79 5.17
C TRP A 218 5.74 26.86 4.59
N THR A 219 6.24 27.67 3.65
CA THR A 219 5.44 28.65 2.89
C THR A 219 5.07 28.16 1.50
N GLY A 220 5.11 26.87 1.31
CA GLY A 220 5.33 26.12 0.07
C GLY A 220 4.29 26.14 -0.99
N LEU A 221 3.43 27.15 -1.19
CA LEU A 221 2.59 27.21 -2.40
C LEU A 221 2.14 28.63 -2.80
N GLU A 222 2.74 29.69 -2.29
CA GLU A 222 2.39 31.04 -2.76
C GLU A 222 2.63 31.24 -4.28
N GLU A 223 3.52 30.44 -4.89
CA GLU A 223 3.90 30.59 -6.30
C GLU A 223 3.12 29.66 -7.28
N VAL A 224 2.48 28.60 -6.83
CA VAL A 224 1.81 27.62 -7.72
C VAL A 224 0.35 27.99 -8.04
N THR A 225 -0.23 28.94 -7.32
CA THR A 225 -1.62 29.39 -7.49
C THR A 225 -1.87 30.20 -8.76
N SER A 226 -0.86 30.49 -9.59
CA SER A 226 -1.04 31.22 -10.87
C SER A 226 -1.42 30.34 -12.08
N ALA A 227 -1.60 29.04 -11.91
CA ALA A 227 -2.15 28.20 -12.97
C ALA A 227 -3.62 28.62 -13.21
N ARG A 228 -3.88 29.30 -14.32
CA ARG A 228 -5.22 29.72 -14.74
C ARG A 228 -6.18 28.52 -14.67
N PRO A 229 -7.38 28.69 -14.12
CA PRO A 229 -8.39 27.65 -14.18
C PRO A 229 -8.65 27.30 -15.64
N PHE A 230 -8.73 26.01 -15.93
CA PHE A 230 -9.16 25.53 -17.25
C PHE A 230 -10.55 26.12 -17.51
N SER A 231 -10.62 27.11 -18.43
CA SER A 231 -11.88 27.79 -18.71
C SER A 231 -12.85 26.82 -19.38
N GLU A 232 -14.09 26.80 -18.90
CA GLU A 232 -15.22 26.03 -19.45
C GLU A 232 -15.64 26.49 -20.87
N SER A 233 -14.73 26.76 -21.79
CA SER A 233 -15.02 27.26 -23.12
C SER A 233 -15.33 26.19 -24.18
N VAL A 234 -15.79 25.01 -23.78
CA VAL A 234 -16.24 23.96 -24.73
C VAL A 234 -17.69 23.54 -24.42
N ARG A 235 -18.59 24.52 -24.30
CA ARG A 235 -20.03 24.29 -24.44
C ARG A 235 -20.70 25.41 -25.23
N SER A 236 -20.43 25.52 -26.52
CA SER A 236 -21.35 26.15 -27.49
C SER A 236 -20.93 25.80 -28.94
N GLY A 237 -20.95 24.54 -29.27
CA GLY A 237 -21.00 24.07 -30.66
C GLY A 237 -22.45 23.88 -31.04
N SER A 238 -23.10 24.95 -31.50
CA SER A 238 -24.38 24.91 -32.22
C SER A 238 -24.25 23.97 -33.43
N ARG A 239 -25.13 22.98 -33.51
CA ARG A 239 -25.33 22.15 -34.71
C ARG A 239 -25.71 23.04 -35.87
N PRO A 240 -25.11 22.91 -37.06
CA PRO A 240 -25.69 23.46 -38.28
C PRO A 240 -26.89 22.62 -38.71
N THR A 241 -27.95 23.28 -39.08
CA THR A 241 -29.16 22.79 -39.76
C THR A 241 -28.83 22.12 -41.09
#